data_431ad919a0b3344d347f86019ba80f75
#
_entry.id   431ad919a0b3344d347f86019ba80f75
#
_cell.length_a   1.000
_cell.length_b   1.000
_cell.length_c   1.000
_cell.angle_alpha   90.00
_cell.angle_beta   90.00
_cell.angle_gamma   90.00
#
_symmetry.space_group_name_H-M   'P 1'
#
loop_
_entity.id
_entity.type
_entity.pdbx_description
1 polymer ?
#
loop_
_entity_poly.entity_id
_entity_poly.type
_entity_poly.pdbx_seq_one_letter_code
_entity_poly.pdbx_strand_id
1 'polypeptide(L)'
;MALEILITDDHTLFRQGLRSLLESEGFRVTGEAADGRTAVKLAKQLQPAAVIIDISMPGLNGIDATKQIRHDFHGVKVIVLSMRSDSRAVLDAFAAGACAYLLKEAAFEEVVVALRVVLQGKTYLSPAIAHVVVRNSVERWSAKPGAAPRGISGREREILQLVAEGRSSKEMAASLYVSMKTIETHRKQIMDKLNLHSIAELTKYAIREGVTSL
;
A
#
# COMPACT_ATOMS: atom_id res chain seq x y z
N MET A 1 11.48 16.02 21.82
CA MET A 1 10.09 16.03 21.31
C MET A 1 9.72 14.61 20.91
N ALA A 2 8.52 14.13 21.27
CA ALA A 2 8.06 12.84 20.85
C ALA A 2 7.87 12.84 19.31
N LEU A 3 8.29 11.76 18.65
CA LEU A 3 8.13 11.61 17.20
C LEU A 3 6.67 11.30 16.86
N GLU A 4 6.13 12.02 15.90
CA GLU A 4 4.73 11.97 15.49
C GLU A 4 4.51 10.88 14.46
N ILE A 5 3.51 10.02 14.70
CA ILE A 5 3.19 8.86 13.89
C ILE A 5 1.74 8.93 13.44
N LEU A 6 1.49 8.64 12.17
CA LEU A 6 0.17 8.39 11.60
C LEU A 6 -0.02 6.88 11.44
N ILE A 7 -1.13 6.32 11.91
CA ILE A 7 -1.47 4.91 11.74
C ILE A 7 -2.59 4.80 10.71
N THR A 8 -2.45 3.88 9.77
CA THR A 8 -3.44 3.65 8.71
C THR A 8 -3.71 2.16 8.53
N ASP A 9 -4.91 1.73 8.87
CA ASP A 9 -5.39 0.35 8.77
C ASP A 9 -6.92 0.38 8.82
N ASP A 10 -7.63 -0.48 8.10
CA ASP A 10 -9.09 -0.54 8.14
C ASP A 10 -9.62 -1.32 9.37
N HIS A 11 -8.76 -2.11 10.05
CA HIS A 11 -9.08 -2.87 11.24
C HIS A 11 -8.94 -2.02 12.52
N THR A 12 -10.05 -1.61 13.10
CA THR A 12 -10.08 -0.71 14.28
C THR A 12 -9.33 -1.27 15.48
N LEU A 13 -9.52 -2.55 15.82
CA LEU A 13 -8.83 -3.17 16.96
C LEU A 13 -7.31 -3.20 16.78
N PHE A 14 -6.84 -3.45 15.56
CA PHE A 14 -5.42 -3.45 15.26
C PHE A 14 -4.83 -2.04 15.43
N ARG A 15 -5.52 -1.00 14.92
CA ARG A 15 -5.08 0.40 15.12
C ARG A 15 -4.99 0.77 16.59
N GLN A 16 -5.99 0.40 17.40
CA GLN A 16 -6.00 0.67 18.85
C GLN A 16 -4.85 -0.02 19.58
N GLY A 17 -4.61 -1.28 19.26
CA GLY A 17 -3.47 -2.02 19.84
C GLY A 17 -2.14 -1.39 19.48
N LEU A 18 -1.96 -1.04 18.20
CA LEU A 18 -0.74 -0.39 17.72
C LEU A 18 -0.53 1.00 18.34
N ARG A 19 -1.61 1.80 18.47
CA ARG A 19 -1.56 3.08 19.18
C ARG A 19 -1.05 2.90 20.62
N SER A 20 -1.68 2.02 21.38
CA SER A 20 -1.32 1.80 22.78
C SER A 20 0.15 1.40 22.92
N LEU A 21 0.64 0.53 22.06
CA LEU A 21 2.05 0.15 22.04
C LEU A 21 2.97 1.34 21.73
N LEU A 22 2.68 2.08 20.65
CA LEU A 22 3.54 3.18 20.23
C LEU A 22 3.60 4.28 21.29
N GLU A 23 2.48 4.58 21.94
CA GLU A 23 2.42 5.56 23.03
C GLU A 23 3.20 5.10 24.26
N SER A 24 3.16 3.81 24.59
CA SER A 24 3.96 3.24 25.69
C SER A 24 5.48 3.28 25.43
N GLU A 25 5.87 3.25 24.14
CA GLU A 25 7.26 3.34 23.68
C GLU A 25 7.75 4.78 23.44
N GLY A 26 6.93 5.78 23.80
CA GLY A 26 7.27 7.19 23.78
C GLY A 26 7.05 7.86 22.41
N PHE A 27 6.38 7.21 21.46
CA PHE A 27 5.91 7.85 20.23
C PHE A 27 4.59 8.57 20.47
N ARG A 28 4.28 9.55 19.62
CA ARG A 28 3.01 10.27 19.66
C ARG A 28 2.17 9.91 18.43
N VAL A 29 1.05 9.24 18.62
CA VAL A 29 0.12 8.99 17.51
C VAL A 29 -0.75 10.23 17.31
N THR A 30 -0.49 10.96 16.21
CA THR A 30 -1.14 12.25 15.91
C THR A 30 -2.36 12.10 15.01
N GLY A 31 -2.56 10.92 14.39
CA GLY A 31 -3.71 10.65 13.54
C GLY A 31 -3.92 9.17 13.28
N GLU A 32 -5.15 8.84 12.90
CA GLU A 32 -5.55 7.52 12.43
C GLU A 32 -6.37 7.63 11.16
N ALA A 33 -6.18 6.70 10.23
CA ALA A 33 -6.96 6.57 9.02
C ALA A 33 -7.44 5.12 8.83
N ALA A 34 -8.60 4.94 8.21
CA ALA A 34 -9.14 3.63 7.86
C ALA A 34 -9.05 3.32 6.35
N ASP A 35 -8.49 4.24 5.57
CA ASP A 35 -8.32 4.11 4.13
C ASP A 35 -7.16 4.97 3.62
N GLY A 36 -6.67 4.65 2.42
CA GLY A 36 -5.50 5.31 1.84
C GLY A 36 -5.72 6.78 1.49
N ARG A 37 -6.95 7.20 1.13
CA ARG A 37 -7.22 8.62 0.79
C ARG A 37 -7.16 9.50 2.03
N THR A 38 -7.75 9.02 3.12
CA THR A 38 -7.67 9.68 4.42
C THR A 38 -6.22 9.73 4.91
N ALA A 39 -5.44 8.66 4.70
CA ALA A 39 -4.02 8.63 5.04
C ALA A 39 -3.22 9.71 4.31
N VAL A 40 -3.38 9.84 2.99
CA VAL A 40 -2.72 10.89 2.18
C VAL A 40 -3.10 12.29 2.66
N LYS A 41 -4.40 12.52 2.92
CA LYS A 41 -4.90 13.79 3.44
C LYS A 41 -4.30 14.14 4.81
N LEU A 42 -4.28 13.18 5.74
CA LEU A 42 -3.71 13.39 7.08
C LEU A 42 -2.19 13.54 7.03
N ALA A 43 -1.48 12.79 6.20
CA ALA A 43 -0.04 12.96 6.00
C ALA A 43 0.31 14.37 5.56
N LYS A 44 -0.51 14.97 4.67
CA LYS A 44 -0.37 16.38 4.25
C LYS A 44 -0.58 17.36 5.40
N GLN A 45 -1.61 17.13 6.21
CA GLN A 45 -2.00 18.04 7.28
C GLN A 45 -1.04 17.99 8.49
N LEU A 46 -0.64 16.79 8.86
CA LEU A 46 0.10 16.52 10.09
C LEU A 46 1.61 16.48 9.87
N GLN A 47 2.07 16.18 8.65
CA GLN A 47 3.49 15.98 8.30
C GLN A 47 4.23 15.11 9.34
N PRO A 48 3.72 13.90 9.64
CA PRO A 48 4.27 13.04 10.67
C PRO A 48 5.69 12.60 10.32
N ALA A 49 6.47 12.23 11.34
CA ALA A 49 7.80 11.63 11.12
C ALA A 49 7.71 10.30 10.37
N ALA A 50 6.66 9.51 10.67
CA ALA A 50 6.40 8.27 9.94
C ALA A 50 4.89 7.98 9.82
N VAL A 51 4.55 7.24 8.76
CA VAL A 51 3.23 6.65 8.53
C VAL A 51 3.39 5.13 8.59
N ILE A 52 2.58 4.47 9.41
CA ILE A 52 2.41 3.02 9.39
C ILE A 52 1.15 2.74 8.60
N ILE A 53 1.25 1.91 7.56
CA ILE A 53 0.16 1.74 6.60
C ILE A 53 -0.06 0.28 6.23
N ASP A 54 -1.32 -0.18 6.30
CA ASP A 54 -1.71 -1.46 5.70
C ASP A 54 -1.81 -1.36 4.17
N ILE A 55 -1.51 -2.46 3.46
CA ILE A 55 -1.70 -2.56 2.01
C ILE A 55 -3.17 -2.73 1.66
N SER A 56 -3.88 -3.60 2.38
CA SER A 56 -5.20 -4.09 2.01
C SER A 56 -6.31 -3.22 2.60
N MET A 57 -6.47 -2.03 2.08
CA MET A 57 -7.51 -1.09 2.51
C MET A 57 -8.47 -0.75 1.38
N PRO A 58 -9.73 -0.41 1.68
CA PRO A 58 -10.73 -0.07 0.68
C PRO A 58 -10.40 1.25 -0.04
N GLY A 59 -10.81 1.34 -1.30
CA GLY A 59 -10.75 2.55 -2.13
C GLY A 59 -9.37 2.85 -2.70
N LEU A 60 -8.45 3.34 -1.91
CA LEU A 60 -7.04 3.53 -2.27
C LEU A 60 -6.20 2.61 -1.40
N ASN A 61 -5.56 1.62 -2.01
CA ASN A 61 -4.72 0.68 -1.28
C ASN A 61 -3.45 1.34 -0.73
N GLY A 62 -2.80 0.68 0.25
CA GLY A 62 -1.63 1.25 0.93
C GLY A 62 -0.40 1.43 0.05
N ILE A 63 -0.23 0.65 -1.03
CA ILE A 63 0.90 0.83 -1.97
C ILE A 63 0.73 2.14 -2.74
N ASP A 64 -0.46 2.38 -3.30
CA ASP A 64 -0.74 3.60 -4.05
C ASP A 64 -0.78 4.84 -3.14
N ALA A 65 -1.27 4.69 -1.90
CA ALA A 65 -1.20 5.73 -0.88
C ALA A 65 0.26 6.04 -0.50
N THR A 66 1.10 5.01 -0.30
CA THR A 66 2.54 5.16 -0.05
C THR A 66 3.20 5.95 -1.17
N LYS A 67 2.91 5.61 -2.43
CA LYS A 67 3.47 6.31 -3.60
C LYS A 67 3.10 7.79 -3.60
N GLN A 68 1.84 8.14 -3.30
CA GLN A 68 1.40 9.53 -3.23
C GLN A 68 2.08 10.27 -2.06
N ILE A 69 2.09 9.68 -0.86
CA ILE A 69 2.74 10.27 0.32
C ILE A 69 4.23 10.52 0.05
N ARG A 70 4.93 9.54 -0.52
CA ARG A 70 6.38 9.66 -0.77
C ARG A 70 6.73 10.62 -1.91
N HIS A 71 5.84 10.76 -2.91
CA HIS A 71 5.98 11.75 -3.97
C HIS A 71 5.82 13.17 -3.43
N ASP A 72 4.82 13.41 -2.60
CA ASP A 72 4.46 14.75 -2.15
C ASP A 72 5.26 15.18 -0.89
N PHE A 73 5.66 14.21 -0.04
CA PHE A 73 6.27 14.45 1.28
C PHE A 73 7.53 13.59 1.49
N HIS A 74 8.65 13.99 0.88
CA HIS A 74 9.91 13.23 0.89
C HIS A 74 10.47 12.97 2.29
N GLY A 75 10.16 13.82 3.26
CA GLY A 75 10.59 13.70 4.66
C GLY A 75 9.86 12.60 5.45
N VAL A 76 8.61 12.32 5.08
CA VAL A 76 7.77 11.34 5.77
C VAL A 76 8.25 9.93 5.47
N LYS A 77 8.52 9.14 6.50
CA LYS A 77 8.89 7.74 6.36
C LYS A 77 7.63 6.88 6.28
N VAL A 78 7.62 5.88 5.42
CA VAL A 78 6.46 4.96 5.31
C VAL A 78 6.89 3.55 5.67
N ILE A 79 6.16 2.95 6.60
CA ILE A 79 6.31 1.59 7.09
C ILE A 79 5.06 0.82 6.68
N VAL A 80 5.24 -0.21 5.87
CA VAL A 80 4.14 -1.08 5.46
C VAL A 80 3.97 -2.22 6.45
N LEU A 81 2.73 -2.40 6.96
CA LEU A 81 2.28 -3.57 7.69
C LEU A 81 1.26 -4.33 6.84
N SER A 82 1.44 -5.64 6.63
CA SER A 82 0.53 -6.39 5.76
C SER A 82 0.43 -7.86 6.16
N MET A 83 -0.70 -8.50 5.88
CA MET A 83 -0.85 -9.96 5.93
C MET A 83 -0.15 -10.67 4.75
N ARG A 84 0.31 -9.92 3.74
CA ARG A 84 0.90 -10.48 2.53
C ARG A 84 2.39 -10.74 2.71
N SER A 85 2.80 -11.99 2.46
CA SER A 85 4.20 -12.43 2.52
C SER A 85 4.82 -12.67 1.14
N ASP A 86 4.08 -12.40 0.05
CA ASP A 86 4.59 -12.60 -1.30
C ASP A 86 5.61 -11.52 -1.70
N SER A 87 6.67 -11.93 -2.40
CA SER A 87 7.77 -11.03 -2.78
C SER A 87 7.33 -9.87 -3.66
N ARG A 88 6.24 -10.03 -4.42
CA ARG A 88 5.74 -8.98 -5.29
C ARG A 88 5.18 -7.82 -4.46
N ALA A 89 4.34 -8.09 -3.45
CA ALA A 89 3.82 -7.06 -2.56
C ALA A 89 4.95 -6.28 -1.88
N VAL A 90 5.99 -7.00 -1.45
CA VAL A 90 7.18 -6.39 -0.83
C VAL A 90 7.91 -5.48 -1.81
N LEU A 91 8.20 -5.97 -3.02
CA LEU A 91 8.89 -5.19 -4.05
C LEU A 91 8.06 -3.98 -4.51
N ASP A 92 6.76 -4.13 -4.69
CA ASP A 92 5.85 -3.04 -5.06
C ASP A 92 5.80 -1.96 -3.97
N ALA A 93 5.81 -2.35 -2.68
CA ALA A 93 5.85 -1.42 -1.57
C ALA A 93 7.16 -0.61 -1.55
N PHE A 94 8.31 -1.26 -1.70
CA PHE A 94 9.60 -0.57 -1.77
C PHE A 94 9.72 0.30 -3.04
N ALA A 95 9.21 -0.17 -4.17
CA ALA A 95 9.15 0.63 -5.40
C ALA A 95 8.24 1.86 -5.27
N ALA A 96 7.20 1.80 -4.42
CA ALA A 96 6.36 2.93 -4.04
C ALA A 96 7.05 3.90 -3.07
N GLY A 97 8.22 3.53 -2.52
CA GLY A 97 9.02 4.35 -1.62
C GLY A 97 8.84 4.02 -0.13
N ALA A 98 8.29 2.85 0.20
CA ALA A 98 8.29 2.38 1.59
C ALA A 98 9.72 2.24 2.13
N CYS A 99 9.89 2.54 3.42
CA CYS A 99 11.16 2.42 4.11
C CYS A 99 11.25 1.12 4.91
N ALA A 100 10.11 0.48 5.19
CA ALA A 100 10.05 -0.82 5.85
C ALA A 100 8.85 -1.63 5.37
N TYR A 101 8.99 -2.97 5.48
CA TYR A 101 7.91 -3.91 5.26
C TYR A 101 7.92 -4.97 6.38
N LEU A 102 6.77 -5.11 7.05
CA LEU A 102 6.54 -6.07 8.11
C LEU A 102 5.26 -6.87 7.85
N LEU A 103 5.22 -8.09 8.38
CA LEU A 103 3.98 -8.86 8.43
C LEU A 103 3.15 -8.44 9.66
N LYS A 104 1.83 -8.38 9.53
CA LYS A 104 0.92 -8.13 10.67
C LYS A 104 0.98 -9.22 11.74
N GLU A 105 1.44 -10.42 11.37
CA GLU A 105 1.71 -11.53 12.29
C GLU A 105 2.99 -11.32 13.10
N ALA A 106 3.84 -10.38 12.70
CA ALA A 106 5.03 -10.04 13.48
C ALA A 106 4.61 -9.48 14.85
N ALA A 107 5.41 -9.77 15.87
CA ALA A 107 5.18 -9.19 17.18
C ALA A 107 5.19 -7.66 17.12
N PHE A 108 4.34 -7.02 17.89
CA PHE A 108 4.26 -5.55 17.91
C PHE A 108 5.61 -4.88 18.23
N GLU A 109 6.49 -5.55 18.97
CA GLU A 109 7.84 -5.09 19.28
C GLU A 109 8.68 -4.91 18.00
N GLU A 110 8.44 -5.72 16.96
CA GLU A 110 9.14 -5.59 15.68
C GLU A 110 8.79 -4.26 14.98
N VAL A 111 7.56 -3.76 15.15
CA VAL A 111 7.15 -2.45 14.63
C VAL A 111 7.97 -1.32 15.25
N VAL A 112 8.20 -1.39 16.55
CA VAL A 112 9.02 -0.40 17.28
C VAL A 112 10.46 -0.43 16.81
N VAL A 113 11.04 -1.62 16.62
CA VAL A 113 12.38 -1.78 16.04
C VAL A 113 12.45 -1.17 14.64
N ALA A 114 11.51 -1.52 13.77
CA ALA A 114 11.45 -0.99 12.42
C ALA A 114 11.33 0.54 12.38
N LEU A 115 10.47 1.13 13.23
CA LEU A 115 10.34 2.58 13.38
C LEU A 115 11.67 3.23 13.74
N ARG A 116 12.37 2.73 14.76
CA ARG A 116 13.66 3.27 15.19
C ARG A 116 14.71 3.19 14.07
N VAL A 117 14.74 2.09 13.31
CA VAL A 117 15.65 1.89 12.17
C VAL A 117 15.33 2.88 11.03
N VAL A 118 14.07 3.01 10.67
CA VAL A 118 13.61 3.87 9.57
C VAL A 118 13.80 5.36 9.87
N LEU A 119 13.58 5.76 11.11
CA LEU A 119 13.79 7.15 11.56
C LEU A 119 15.28 7.55 11.54
N GLN A 120 16.20 6.56 11.59
CA GLN A 120 17.63 6.78 11.34
C GLN A 120 17.99 6.84 9.84
N GLY A 121 17.00 6.80 8.95
CA GLY A 121 17.21 6.81 7.49
C GLY A 121 17.59 5.46 6.88
N LYS A 122 17.51 4.38 7.64
CA LYS A 122 17.80 3.01 7.17
C LYS A 122 16.51 2.33 6.68
N THR A 123 16.66 1.24 5.93
CA THR A 123 15.57 0.39 5.47
C THR A 123 15.42 -0.81 6.40
N TYR A 124 14.18 -1.24 6.66
CA TYR A 124 13.91 -2.43 7.45
C TYR A 124 13.04 -3.42 6.66
N LEU A 125 13.43 -4.67 6.68
CA LEU A 125 12.66 -5.77 6.11
C LEU A 125 12.53 -6.85 7.18
N SER A 126 11.28 -7.26 7.48
CA SER A 126 11.02 -8.33 8.46
C SER A 126 11.83 -9.59 8.12
N PRO A 127 12.56 -10.16 9.09
CA PRO A 127 13.30 -11.40 8.90
C PRO A 127 12.45 -12.55 8.36
N ALA A 128 11.15 -12.58 8.73
CA ALA A 128 10.20 -13.60 8.30
C ALA A 128 10.03 -13.66 6.78
N ILE A 129 10.22 -12.54 6.07
CA ILE A 129 10.05 -12.45 4.61
C ILE A 129 11.34 -12.16 3.85
N ALA A 130 12.43 -11.85 4.54
CA ALA A 130 13.69 -11.51 3.90
C ALA A 130 14.18 -12.60 2.94
N HIS A 131 14.09 -13.87 3.35
CA HIS A 131 14.49 -15.02 2.52
C HIS A 131 13.64 -15.14 1.23
N VAL A 132 12.34 -14.83 1.29
CA VAL A 132 11.44 -14.87 0.13
C VAL A 132 11.83 -13.81 -0.90
N VAL A 133 12.15 -12.61 -0.43
CA VAL A 133 12.57 -11.50 -1.29
C VAL A 133 13.92 -11.79 -1.95
N VAL A 134 14.89 -12.24 -1.17
CA VAL A 134 16.23 -12.58 -1.68
C VAL A 134 16.14 -13.68 -2.73
N ARG A 135 15.46 -14.78 -2.43
CA ARG A 135 15.30 -15.91 -3.37
C ARG A 135 14.67 -15.46 -4.68
N ASN A 136 13.54 -14.76 -4.64
CA ASN A 136 12.86 -14.29 -5.84
C ASN A 136 13.65 -13.23 -6.62
N SER A 137 14.45 -12.40 -5.91
CA SER A 137 15.33 -11.43 -6.57
C SER A 137 16.45 -12.13 -7.33
N VAL A 138 17.05 -13.17 -6.76
CA VAL A 138 18.08 -13.98 -7.42
C VAL A 138 17.51 -14.72 -8.63
N GLU A 139 16.32 -15.33 -8.51
CA GLU A 139 15.64 -16.01 -9.61
C GLU A 139 15.32 -15.04 -10.77
N ARG A 140 14.88 -13.81 -10.48
CA ARG A 140 14.65 -12.77 -11.50
C ARG A 140 15.93 -12.27 -12.15
N TRP A 141 17.04 -12.17 -11.40
CA TRP A 141 18.33 -11.77 -11.96
C TRP A 141 18.89 -12.84 -12.90
N SER A 142 18.60 -14.11 -12.62
CA SER A 142 19.00 -15.25 -13.45
C SER A 142 18.08 -15.46 -14.66
N ALA A 143 16.87 -14.90 -14.67
CA ALA A 143 15.95 -14.94 -15.79
C ALA A 143 16.33 -13.87 -16.82
N LYS A 144 16.46 -14.27 -18.10
CA LYS A 144 16.78 -13.37 -19.22
C LYS A 144 15.87 -12.13 -19.24
N PRO A 145 16.39 -10.91 -19.52
CA PRO A 145 15.58 -9.70 -19.60
C PRO A 145 14.64 -9.79 -20.82
N GLY A 146 13.34 -9.88 -20.59
CA GLY A 146 12.39 -9.98 -21.69
C GLY A 146 10.91 -9.86 -21.37
N ALA A 147 10.48 -9.79 -20.10
CA ALA A 147 9.05 -9.64 -19.78
C ALA A 147 8.86 -8.61 -18.66
N ALA A 148 8.92 -7.32 -19.01
CA ALA A 148 8.31 -6.32 -18.15
C ALA A 148 6.78 -6.54 -18.16
N PRO A 149 6.10 -6.63 -17.00
CA PRO A 149 4.64 -6.63 -17.00
C PRO A 149 4.20 -5.33 -17.66
N ARG A 150 3.25 -5.39 -18.58
CA ARG A 150 2.62 -4.23 -19.21
C ARG A 150 2.03 -3.38 -18.08
N GLY A 151 2.75 -2.30 -17.71
CA GLY A 151 2.44 -1.52 -16.52
C GLY A 151 1.12 -0.77 -16.70
N ILE A 152 0.15 -1.06 -15.86
CA ILE A 152 -0.99 -0.17 -15.64
C ILE A 152 -0.51 1.02 -14.79
N SER A 153 -0.95 2.23 -15.14
CA SER A 153 -0.65 3.44 -14.37
C SER A 153 -1.28 3.39 -12.97
N GLY A 154 -0.83 4.21 -12.04
CA GLY A 154 -1.44 4.30 -10.70
C GLY A 154 -2.95 4.58 -10.77
N ARG A 155 -3.38 5.45 -11.68
CA ARG A 155 -4.80 5.75 -11.89
C ARG A 155 -5.59 4.56 -12.42
N GLU A 156 -5.03 3.80 -13.34
CA GLU A 156 -5.64 2.57 -13.85
C GLU A 156 -5.70 1.49 -12.76
N ARG A 157 -4.70 1.42 -11.89
CA ARG A 157 -4.67 0.48 -10.75
C ARG A 157 -5.76 0.81 -9.73
N GLU A 158 -5.97 2.09 -9.43
CA GLU A 158 -7.04 2.57 -8.55
C GLU A 158 -8.43 2.21 -9.09
N ILE A 159 -8.66 2.41 -10.39
CA ILE A 159 -9.91 2.04 -11.04
C ILE A 159 -10.08 0.51 -11.04
N LEU A 160 -9.02 -0.24 -11.31
CA LEU A 160 -9.04 -1.70 -11.27
C LEU A 160 -9.41 -2.22 -9.87
N GLN A 161 -8.90 -1.60 -8.82
CA GLN A 161 -9.25 -1.93 -7.44
C GLN A 161 -10.75 -1.71 -7.18
N LEU A 162 -11.27 -0.53 -7.51
CA LEU A 162 -12.69 -0.21 -7.32
C LEU A 162 -13.63 -1.12 -8.12
N VAL A 163 -13.22 -1.54 -9.32
CA VAL A 163 -13.94 -2.56 -10.11
C VAL A 163 -13.97 -3.89 -9.38
N ALA A 164 -12.85 -4.33 -8.84
CA ALA A 164 -12.74 -5.60 -8.12
C ALA A 164 -13.51 -5.59 -6.79
N GLU A 165 -13.64 -4.42 -6.14
CA GLU A 165 -14.49 -4.17 -4.98
C GLU A 165 -16.00 -4.10 -5.32
N GLY A 166 -16.38 -4.29 -6.59
CA GLY A 166 -17.78 -4.29 -7.02
C GLY A 166 -18.42 -2.90 -7.12
N ARG A 167 -17.64 -1.83 -7.14
CA ARG A 167 -18.18 -0.46 -7.25
C ARG A 167 -18.77 -0.21 -8.63
N SER A 168 -19.93 0.43 -8.66
CA SER A 168 -20.57 0.88 -9.90
C SER A 168 -19.78 2.02 -10.56
N SER A 169 -19.94 2.22 -11.88
CA SER A 169 -19.32 3.35 -12.59
C SER A 169 -19.68 4.71 -11.99
N LYS A 170 -20.90 4.83 -11.43
CA LYS A 170 -21.37 6.06 -10.75
C LYS A 170 -20.61 6.31 -9.44
N GLU A 171 -20.45 5.29 -8.61
CA GLU A 171 -19.71 5.38 -7.35
C GLU A 171 -18.23 5.66 -7.60
N MET A 172 -17.63 4.97 -8.59
CA MET A 172 -16.26 5.23 -9.00
C MET A 172 -16.07 6.66 -9.48
N ALA A 173 -16.97 7.16 -10.32
CA ALA A 173 -16.93 8.53 -10.83
C ALA A 173 -16.98 9.56 -9.70
N ALA A 174 -17.88 9.35 -8.73
CA ALA A 174 -18.00 10.20 -7.55
C ALA A 174 -16.74 10.17 -6.67
N SER A 175 -16.22 8.96 -6.37
CA SER A 175 -15.03 8.81 -5.50
C SER A 175 -13.76 9.34 -6.14
N LEU A 176 -13.68 9.33 -7.46
CA LEU A 176 -12.51 9.75 -8.22
C LEU A 176 -12.60 11.17 -8.79
N TYR A 177 -13.72 11.87 -8.53
CA TYR A 177 -14.01 13.23 -9.03
C TYR A 177 -13.89 13.36 -10.55
N VAL A 178 -14.41 12.37 -11.30
CA VAL A 178 -14.42 12.34 -12.76
C VAL A 178 -15.81 12.01 -13.30
N SER A 179 -15.99 12.11 -14.65
CA SER A 179 -17.24 11.69 -15.27
C SER A 179 -17.36 10.16 -15.38
N MET A 180 -18.60 9.63 -15.43
CA MET A 180 -18.83 8.20 -15.70
C MET A 180 -18.20 7.78 -17.04
N LYS A 181 -18.27 8.63 -18.06
CA LYS A 181 -17.65 8.38 -19.36
C LYS A 181 -16.13 8.20 -19.23
N THR A 182 -15.48 8.96 -18.35
CA THR A 182 -14.05 8.83 -18.06
C THR A 182 -13.75 7.46 -17.45
N ILE A 183 -14.56 7.01 -16.50
CA ILE A 183 -14.42 5.67 -15.88
C ILE A 183 -14.55 4.55 -16.93
N GLU A 184 -15.56 4.63 -17.80
CA GLU A 184 -15.76 3.64 -18.87
C GLU A 184 -14.59 3.60 -19.84
N THR A 185 -14.05 4.75 -20.20
CA THR A 185 -12.87 4.86 -21.07
C THR A 185 -11.65 4.19 -20.40
N HIS A 186 -11.39 4.47 -19.13
CA HIS A 186 -10.28 3.85 -18.42
C HIS A 186 -10.47 2.33 -18.27
N ARG A 187 -11.69 1.87 -17.96
CA ARG A 187 -11.97 0.43 -17.89
C ARG A 187 -11.65 -0.27 -19.21
N LYS A 188 -12.09 0.30 -20.33
CA LYS A 188 -11.78 -0.23 -21.65
C LYS A 188 -10.27 -0.26 -21.89
N GLN A 189 -9.57 0.82 -21.60
CA GLN A 189 -8.10 0.89 -21.76
C GLN A 189 -7.38 -0.15 -20.91
N ILE A 190 -7.83 -0.39 -19.65
CA ILE A 190 -7.28 -1.43 -18.79
C ILE A 190 -7.52 -2.81 -19.39
N MET A 191 -8.74 -3.08 -19.87
CA MET A 191 -9.09 -4.35 -20.51
C MET A 191 -8.24 -4.59 -21.77
N ASP A 192 -8.10 -3.61 -22.63
CA ASP A 192 -7.27 -3.69 -23.83
C ASP A 192 -5.79 -3.92 -23.50
N LYS A 193 -5.24 -3.19 -22.52
CA LYS A 193 -3.84 -3.34 -22.08
C LYS A 193 -3.54 -4.71 -21.51
N LEU A 194 -4.48 -5.27 -20.74
CA LEU A 194 -4.33 -6.55 -20.05
C LEU A 194 -4.80 -7.74 -20.90
N ASN A 195 -5.37 -7.47 -22.09
CA ASN A 195 -6.01 -8.47 -22.95
C ASN A 195 -7.09 -9.28 -22.19
N LEU A 196 -7.95 -8.55 -21.47
CA LEU A 196 -9.08 -9.11 -20.70
C LEU A 196 -10.39 -8.59 -21.30
N HIS A 197 -11.43 -9.42 -21.27
CA HIS A 197 -12.66 -9.15 -22.01
C HIS A 197 -13.93 -9.08 -21.13
N SER A 198 -13.77 -9.25 -19.80
CA SER A 198 -14.90 -9.20 -18.87
C SER A 198 -14.52 -8.60 -17.52
N ILE A 199 -15.51 -8.08 -16.79
CA ILE A 199 -15.33 -7.59 -15.41
C ILE A 199 -14.86 -8.73 -14.50
N ALA A 200 -15.37 -9.94 -14.69
CA ALA A 200 -14.95 -11.10 -13.92
C ALA A 200 -13.46 -11.42 -14.12
N GLU A 201 -12.94 -11.25 -15.31
CA GLU A 201 -11.50 -11.42 -15.59
C GLU A 201 -10.69 -10.28 -14.98
N LEU A 202 -11.19 -9.04 -15.01
CA LEU A 202 -10.56 -7.91 -14.31
C LEU A 202 -10.48 -8.15 -12.80
N THR A 203 -11.58 -8.63 -12.20
CA THR A 203 -11.61 -8.96 -10.76
C THR A 203 -10.62 -10.07 -10.40
N LYS A 204 -10.64 -11.18 -11.17
CA LYS A 204 -9.67 -12.28 -10.99
C LYS A 204 -8.23 -11.79 -11.15
N TYR A 205 -7.97 -10.92 -12.11
CA TYR A 205 -6.66 -10.32 -12.32
C TYR A 205 -6.26 -9.47 -11.11
N ALA A 206 -7.14 -8.59 -10.63
CA ALA A 206 -6.89 -7.72 -9.49
C ALA A 206 -6.53 -8.51 -8.22
N ILE A 207 -7.25 -9.60 -7.96
CA ILE A 207 -6.99 -10.50 -6.83
C ILE A 207 -5.63 -11.19 -7.01
N ARG A 208 -5.38 -11.79 -8.17
CA ARG A 208 -4.11 -12.48 -8.47
C ARG A 208 -2.91 -11.55 -8.36
N GLU A 209 -3.06 -10.31 -8.80
CA GLU A 209 -2.01 -9.29 -8.77
C GLU A 209 -1.94 -8.57 -7.41
N GLY A 210 -2.83 -8.92 -6.48
CA GLY A 210 -2.87 -8.36 -5.13
C GLY A 210 -3.21 -6.88 -5.09
N VAL A 211 -4.00 -6.41 -6.04
CA VAL A 211 -4.54 -5.05 -6.04
C VAL A 211 -5.64 -4.92 -4.99
N THR A 212 -6.39 -6.00 -4.76
CA THR A 212 -7.39 -6.14 -3.70
C THR A 212 -7.39 -7.57 -3.14
N SER A 213 -7.96 -7.76 -1.97
CA SER A 213 -8.27 -9.07 -1.35
C SER A 213 -9.77 -9.33 -1.41
N LEU A 214 -10.17 -10.61 -1.35
CA LEU A 214 -11.57 -11.01 -1.16
C LEU A 214 -11.96 -10.86 0.30
#